data_d254ad77c5645f4ea0482b78f791e215
#
_entry.id   d254ad77c5645f4ea0482b78f791e215
#
_cell.length_a   1.000
_cell.length_b   1.000
_cell.length_c   1.000
_cell.angle_alpha   90.00
_cell.angle_beta   90.00
_cell.angle_gamma   90.00
#
_symmetry.space_group_name_H-M   'P 1'
#
loop_
_entity.id
_entity.type
_entity.pdbx_description
1 polymer ?
#
loop_
_entity_poly.entity_id
_entity_poly.type
_entity_poly.pdbx_seq_one_letter_code
_entity_poly.pdbx_strand_id
1 'polypeptide(L)'
;MKASAPKAEQRRPARIRRSRASVGPPSPAQPATSAAAETGDAQVEVLPRLLKVFGAIVAPTTLLTGLLFYFGRLHITGFFRYFRVNFTVLYLTVNDYLIRSADGLFRPVGAVTVFGLMALWLNRVLVERLQPGTRQKALRFLVPGLVVLGVLLLGVALADLLDPGALIPSYPEAGGLGLAGGVLLLAYAAHLSRTFRRGTGALRHRVAETTRLAEWGLAFLLLSIGLFWAVGSYAIAVGTGRAEQLHAELAEQPDAVLYSQTSLRLAVVGVTEIRCEDPEAAFRFRYDGLKLILQSGGQYLFVSGDWSRENGTAVLLPRGDSIRLEFAPPGQQRSPIC
;
A
#
# COMPACT_ATOMS: atom_id res chain seq x y z
N MET A 1 66.99 -29.09 45.26
CA MET A 1 68.39 -29.21 44.78
C MET A 1 68.42 -29.06 43.29
N LYS A 2 69.41 -28.29 42.84
CA LYS A 2 69.83 -27.96 41.47
C LYS A 2 69.04 -26.91 40.71
N ALA A 3 69.60 -25.74 40.82
CA ALA A 3 69.49 -24.59 39.98
C ALA A 3 70.14 -24.85 38.60
N SER A 4 69.67 -24.22 37.53
CA SER A 4 70.44 -23.92 36.35
C SER A 4 70.02 -22.57 35.76
N ALA A 5 71.02 -21.77 35.55
CA ALA A 5 71.02 -20.35 35.24
C ALA A 5 70.76 -20.04 33.76
N PRO A 6 70.54 -18.76 33.43
CA PRO A 6 70.05 -18.32 32.09
C PRO A 6 71.20 -18.08 31.10
N LYS A 7 70.91 -18.29 29.81
CA LYS A 7 71.84 -18.16 28.69
C LYS A 7 71.72 -16.75 28.09
N ALA A 8 72.87 -16.05 28.02
CA ALA A 8 73.03 -14.69 27.55
C ALA A 8 72.74 -14.48 26.08
N GLU A 9 72.10 -13.38 25.80
CA GLU A 9 71.76 -12.88 24.45
C GLU A 9 72.92 -12.00 23.92
N GLN A 10 73.51 -12.42 22.83
CA GLN A 10 74.58 -11.72 22.15
C GLN A 10 74.02 -10.62 21.25
N ARG A 11 74.22 -9.35 21.61
CA ARG A 11 73.99 -8.17 20.77
C ARG A 11 75.07 -8.10 19.65
N ARG A 12 74.66 -8.04 18.40
CA ARG A 12 75.52 -7.65 17.25
C ARG A 12 75.43 -6.15 17.03
N PRO A 13 76.56 -5.42 16.75
CA PRO A 13 76.56 -4.00 16.52
C PRO A 13 76.14 -3.60 15.13
N ALA A 14 75.40 -2.46 15.03
CA ALA A 14 74.93 -1.84 13.82
C ALA A 14 76.10 -1.23 12.99
N ARG A 15 76.17 -1.59 11.72
CA ARG A 15 77.11 -1.06 10.74
C ARG A 15 76.55 0.27 10.18
N ILE A 16 77.15 1.40 10.53
CA ILE A 16 76.88 2.73 9.97
C ILE A 16 77.47 2.79 8.54
N ARG A 17 76.64 2.84 7.51
CA ARG A 17 77.03 3.07 6.15
C ARG A 17 76.89 4.57 5.83
N ARG A 18 78.00 5.30 5.79
CA ARG A 18 78.05 6.69 5.29
C ARG A 18 77.79 6.69 3.78
N SER A 19 76.67 7.28 3.34
CA SER A 19 76.41 7.58 1.93
C SER A 19 76.99 8.96 1.61
N ARG A 20 77.88 8.98 0.61
CA ARG A 20 78.44 10.17 0.02
C ARG A 20 77.35 10.89 -0.77
N ALA A 21 77.08 12.16 -0.49
CA ALA A 21 76.25 13.04 -1.27
C ALA A 21 76.98 13.39 -2.58
N SER A 22 76.39 13.02 -3.72
CA SER A 22 76.77 13.59 -5.03
C SER A 22 75.81 14.72 -5.35
N VAL A 23 76.41 15.92 -5.48
CA VAL A 23 75.71 17.12 -5.97
C VAL A 23 75.54 16.97 -7.48
N GLY A 24 74.32 16.85 -7.96
CA GLY A 24 73.95 16.96 -9.36
C GLY A 24 73.34 18.33 -9.68
N PRO A 25 73.45 18.77 -10.96
CA PRO A 25 73.05 20.13 -11.33
C PRO A 25 71.54 20.41 -11.24
N PRO A 26 71.12 21.70 -11.13
CA PRO A 26 69.71 22.02 -10.94
C PRO A 26 68.88 21.78 -12.20
N SER A 27 67.79 21.03 -12.02
CA SER A 27 66.77 20.78 -13.05
C SER A 27 65.82 21.98 -13.15
N PRO A 28 65.36 22.34 -14.35
CA PRO A 28 64.50 23.51 -14.55
C PRO A 28 63.12 23.38 -13.91
N ALA A 29 62.62 24.51 -13.43
CA ALA A 29 61.32 24.65 -12.79
C ALA A 29 60.18 24.13 -13.67
N GLN A 30 59.44 23.14 -13.19
CA GLN A 30 58.13 22.77 -13.72
C GLN A 30 57.07 23.74 -13.24
N PRO A 31 56.18 24.25 -14.11
CA PRO A 31 55.08 25.11 -13.70
C PRO A 31 54.07 24.37 -12.87
N ALA A 32 53.60 25.00 -11.82
CA ALA A 32 52.52 24.55 -10.94
C ALA A 32 51.20 24.44 -11.74
N THR A 33 50.85 23.23 -12.16
CA THR A 33 49.53 22.94 -12.73
C THR A 33 49.06 21.59 -12.19
N SER A 34 48.63 21.53 -10.95
CA SER A 34 48.02 20.35 -10.34
C SER A 34 47.14 20.66 -9.12
N ALA A 35 46.37 21.77 -9.17
CA ALA A 35 45.38 22.07 -8.14
C ALA A 35 43.93 22.03 -8.67
N ALA A 36 43.73 21.73 -9.97
CA ALA A 36 42.40 21.75 -10.58
C ALA A 36 41.83 20.34 -10.91
N ALA A 37 42.58 19.26 -10.71
CA ALA A 37 42.16 17.90 -11.09
C ALA A 37 41.57 17.10 -9.94
N GLU A 38 41.74 17.45 -8.68
CA GLU A 38 41.22 16.68 -7.54
C GLU A 38 39.78 17.02 -7.15
N THR A 39 39.25 18.16 -7.59
CA THR A 39 37.84 18.53 -7.30
C THR A 39 36.83 17.89 -8.27
N GLY A 40 37.26 17.37 -9.41
CA GLY A 40 36.39 16.75 -10.40
C GLY A 40 35.95 15.30 -10.04
N ASP A 41 36.86 14.53 -9.47
CA ASP A 41 36.59 13.10 -9.17
C ASP A 41 35.71 12.92 -7.93
N ALA A 42 35.80 13.81 -6.94
CA ALA A 42 34.94 13.76 -5.74
C ALA A 42 33.48 14.09 -6.07
N GLN A 43 33.21 14.97 -7.05
CA GLN A 43 31.83 15.29 -7.46
C GLN A 43 31.19 14.20 -8.32
N VAL A 44 31.96 13.46 -9.09
CA VAL A 44 31.44 12.36 -9.95
C VAL A 44 30.98 11.15 -9.14
N GLU A 45 31.58 10.89 -7.97
CA GLU A 45 31.17 9.78 -7.09
C GLU A 45 29.98 10.11 -6.17
N VAL A 46 29.73 11.37 -5.86
CA VAL A 46 28.62 11.80 -4.98
C VAL A 46 27.27 11.71 -5.68
N LEU A 47 27.22 12.04 -6.96
CA LEU A 47 25.98 12.03 -7.76
C LEU A 47 25.33 10.64 -7.86
N PRO A 48 26.05 9.55 -8.20
CA PRO A 48 25.46 8.21 -8.25
C PRO A 48 25.07 7.68 -6.85
N ARG A 49 25.77 8.08 -5.79
CA ARG A 49 25.39 7.74 -4.41
C ARG A 49 24.12 8.48 -3.99
N LEU A 50 24.00 9.74 -4.27
CA LEU A 50 22.78 10.52 -4.02
C LEU A 50 21.61 9.97 -4.81
N LEU A 51 21.77 9.70 -6.12
CA LEU A 51 20.74 9.08 -6.95
C LEU A 51 20.31 7.70 -6.41
N LYS A 52 21.25 6.91 -5.89
CA LYS A 52 20.95 5.60 -5.30
C LYS A 52 20.20 5.71 -3.97
N VAL A 53 20.54 6.69 -3.12
CA VAL A 53 19.83 6.97 -1.86
C VAL A 53 18.46 7.60 -2.15
N PHE A 54 18.38 8.58 -3.05
CA PHE A 54 17.10 9.16 -3.48
C PHE A 54 16.20 8.09 -4.11
N GLY A 55 16.71 7.26 -5.01
CA GLY A 55 15.94 6.17 -5.61
C GLY A 55 15.46 5.14 -4.58
N ALA A 56 16.26 4.86 -3.56
CA ALA A 56 15.90 3.90 -2.51
C ALA A 56 14.81 4.42 -1.56
N ILE A 57 14.63 5.72 -1.40
CA ILE A 57 13.66 6.34 -0.50
C ILE A 57 12.45 6.87 -1.28
N VAL A 58 12.70 7.62 -2.36
CA VAL A 58 11.64 8.30 -3.12
C VAL A 58 10.76 7.30 -3.87
N ALA A 59 11.33 6.27 -4.49
CA ALA A 59 10.57 5.30 -5.24
C ALA A 59 9.56 4.51 -4.35
N PRO A 60 9.95 3.97 -3.18
CA PRO A 60 8.99 3.32 -2.29
C PRO A 60 7.91 4.25 -1.74
N THR A 61 8.26 5.49 -1.38
CA THR A 61 7.29 6.45 -0.85
C THR A 61 6.29 6.89 -1.90
N THR A 62 6.73 7.14 -3.13
CA THR A 62 5.85 7.50 -4.25
C THR A 62 4.92 6.34 -4.60
N LEU A 63 5.43 5.11 -4.63
CA LEU A 63 4.62 3.91 -4.86
C LEU A 63 3.57 3.73 -3.75
N LEU A 64 3.96 3.90 -2.49
CA LEU A 64 3.06 3.81 -1.35
C LEU A 64 1.96 4.88 -1.43
N THR A 65 2.31 6.12 -1.71
CA THR A 65 1.34 7.22 -1.87
C THR A 65 0.38 6.94 -3.02
N GLY A 66 0.88 6.45 -4.15
CA GLY A 66 0.06 6.03 -5.29
C GLY A 66 -0.89 4.89 -4.95
N LEU A 67 -0.42 3.90 -4.19
CA LEU A 67 -1.24 2.78 -3.73
C LEU A 67 -2.31 3.25 -2.73
N LEU A 68 -1.96 4.13 -1.78
CA LEU A 68 -2.90 4.73 -0.84
C LEU A 68 -4.00 5.52 -1.57
N PHE A 69 -3.62 6.34 -2.54
CA PHE A 69 -4.57 7.09 -3.36
C PHE A 69 -5.50 6.16 -4.16
N TYR A 70 -4.93 5.13 -4.81
CA TYR A 70 -5.70 4.14 -5.57
C TYR A 70 -6.69 3.39 -4.67
N PHE A 71 -6.24 2.91 -3.52
CA PHE A 71 -7.08 2.25 -2.52
C PHE A 71 -8.19 3.18 -2.05
N GLY A 72 -7.87 4.42 -1.64
CA GLY A 72 -8.84 5.39 -1.17
C GLY A 72 -9.91 5.72 -2.20
N ARG A 73 -9.52 5.86 -3.47
CA ARG A 73 -10.47 6.08 -4.56
C ARG A 73 -11.46 4.92 -4.73
N LEU A 74 -10.98 3.68 -4.69
CA LEU A 74 -11.83 2.50 -4.83
C LEU A 74 -12.70 2.28 -3.60
N HIS A 75 -12.17 2.53 -2.41
CA HIS A 75 -12.93 2.51 -1.15
C HIS A 75 -14.11 3.49 -1.21
N ILE A 76 -13.87 4.72 -1.62
CA ILE A 76 -14.90 5.74 -1.80
C ILE A 76 -15.92 5.32 -2.88
N THR A 77 -15.46 4.72 -3.97
CA THR A 77 -16.35 4.19 -5.02
C THR A 77 -17.29 3.14 -4.43
N GLY A 78 -16.79 2.18 -3.63
CA GLY A 78 -17.61 1.19 -2.95
C GLY A 78 -18.63 1.80 -1.99
N PHE A 79 -18.19 2.76 -1.18
CA PHE A 79 -19.03 3.45 -0.20
C PHE A 79 -20.21 4.19 -0.86
N PHE A 80 -19.94 5.07 -1.83
CA PHE A 80 -20.99 5.86 -2.46
C PHE A 80 -21.88 5.07 -3.42
N ARG A 81 -21.33 4.00 -4.04
CA ARG A 81 -22.13 3.07 -4.83
C ARG A 81 -23.24 2.41 -4.02
N TYR A 82 -23.01 2.15 -2.73
CA TYR A 82 -24.03 1.63 -1.83
C TYR A 82 -25.21 2.59 -1.71
N PHE A 83 -24.96 3.88 -1.52
CA PHE A 83 -25.98 4.94 -1.48
C PHE A 83 -26.48 5.38 -2.87
N ARG A 84 -26.07 4.72 -3.95
CA ARG A 84 -26.41 5.03 -5.34
C ARG A 84 -25.99 6.45 -5.79
N VAL A 85 -24.94 6.97 -5.17
CA VAL A 85 -24.37 8.29 -5.51
C VAL A 85 -23.13 8.12 -6.35
N ASN A 86 -23.02 8.93 -7.42
CA ASN A 86 -21.78 9.03 -8.16
C ASN A 86 -20.84 9.99 -7.40
N PHE A 87 -19.76 9.43 -6.83
CA PHE A 87 -18.81 10.19 -6.01
C PHE A 87 -18.10 11.32 -6.76
N THR A 88 -18.08 11.29 -8.11
CA THR A 88 -17.41 12.33 -8.90
C THR A 88 -18.06 13.70 -8.77
N VAL A 89 -19.33 13.76 -8.38
CA VAL A 89 -20.05 15.02 -8.16
C VAL A 89 -19.67 15.70 -6.84
N LEU A 90 -18.97 14.99 -5.94
CA LEU A 90 -18.62 15.49 -4.61
C LEU A 90 -17.31 16.30 -4.56
N TYR A 91 -16.60 16.45 -5.66
CA TYR A 91 -15.32 17.18 -5.77
C TYR A 91 -14.33 16.84 -4.65
N LEU A 92 -14.17 15.54 -4.35
CA LEU A 92 -13.28 15.03 -3.30
C LEU A 92 -11.83 15.41 -3.59
N THR A 93 -11.12 15.85 -2.57
CA THR A 93 -9.70 16.20 -2.66
C THR A 93 -8.81 14.96 -2.55
N VAL A 94 -7.55 15.08 -2.99
CA VAL A 94 -6.55 14.00 -2.82
C VAL A 94 -6.41 13.60 -1.34
N ASN A 95 -6.51 14.59 -0.44
CA ASN A 95 -6.42 14.36 1.00
C ASN A 95 -7.58 13.50 1.52
N ASP A 96 -8.80 13.70 1.01
CA ASP A 96 -9.97 12.88 1.37
C ASP A 96 -9.74 11.39 1.01
N TYR A 97 -9.10 11.12 -0.15
CA TYR A 97 -8.75 9.77 -0.55
C TYR A 97 -7.69 9.15 0.37
N LEU A 98 -6.64 9.91 0.73
CA LEU A 98 -5.54 9.42 1.55
C LEU A 98 -5.99 9.13 2.99
N ILE A 99 -6.77 10.01 3.62
CA ILE A 99 -7.26 9.81 4.99
C ILE A 99 -8.13 8.55 5.06
N ARG A 100 -9.05 8.36 4.12
CA ARG A 100 -9.95 7.21 4.09
C ARG A 100 -9.26 5.91 3.72
N SER A 101 -8.11 5.97 3.04
CA SER A 101 -7.32 4.79 2.71
C SER A 101 -6.62 4.19 3.92
N ALA A 102 -6.23 5.01 4.89
CA ALA A 102 -5.48 4.56 6.06
C ALA A 102 -6.23 3.48 6.85
N ASP A 103 -7.53 3.70 7.10
CA ASP A 103 -8.36 2.80 7.91
C ASP A 103 -8.47 1.37 7.33
N GLY A 104 -8.59 1.26 5.99
CA GLY A 104 -8.72 -0.04 5.32
C GLY A 104 -7.39 -0.77 5.11
N LEU A 105 -6.25 -0.07 5.06
CA LEU A 105 -4.95 -0.65 4.72
C LEU A 105 -4.21 -1.29 5.90
N PHE A 106 -4.54 -0.95 7.13
CA PHE A 106 -3.88 -1.55 8.30
C PHE A 106 -3.99 -3.08 8.33
N ARG A 107 -5.15 -3.65 8.00
CA ARG A 107 -5.37 -5.09 8.00
C ARG A 107 -4.52 -5.83 6.96
N PRO A 108 -4.54 -5.47 5.66
CA PRO A 108 -3.74 -6.17 4.66
C PRO A 108 -2.23 -5.94 4.85
N VAL A 109 -1.79 -4.74 5.24
CA VAL A 109 -0.37 -4.46 5.51
C VAL A 109 0.11 -5.27 6.71
N GLY A 110 -0.67 -5.34 7.80
CA GLY A 110 -0.39 -6.19 8.94
C GLY A 110 -0.27 -7.67 8.55
N ALA A 111 -1.23 -8.18 7.78
CA ALA A 111 -1.21 -9.56 7.28
C ALA A 111 0.04 -9.84 6.43
N VAL A 112 0.36 -8.99 5.45
CA VAL A 112 1.55 -9.14 4.59
C VAL A 112 2.83 -9.12 5.42
N THR A 113 2.92 -8.24 6.43
CA THR A 113 4.08 -8.18 7.32
C THR A 113 4.25 -9.46 8.12
N VAL A 114 3.17 -9.98 8.72
CA VAL A 114 3.20 -11.23 9.49
C VAL A 114 3.58 -12.42 8.60
N PHE A 115 2.95 -12.55 7.43
CA PHE A 115 3.29 -13.61 6.48
C PHE A 115 4.72 -13.50 5.95
N GLY A 116 5.20 -12.28 5.68
CA GLY A 116 6.58 -12.01 5.27
C GLY A 116 7.58 -12.43 6.33
N LEU A 117 7.36 -12.03 7.59
CA LEU A 117 8.21 -12.43 8.72
C LEU A 117 8.19 -13.94 8.93
N MET A 118 7.01 -14.57 8.84
CA MET A 118 6.87 -16.02 8.96
C MET A 118 7.62 -16.76 7.85
N ALA A 119 7.53 -16.28 6.61
CA ALA A 119 8.26 -16.84 5.47
C ALA A 119 9.77 -16.71 5.64
N LEU A 120 10.26 -15.55 6.11
CA LEU A 120 11.68 -15.34 6.41
C LEU A 120 12.15 -16.25 7.55
N TRP A 121 11.37 -16.37 8.62
CA TRP A 121 11.68 -17.24 9.74
C TRP A 121 11.70 -18.72 9.32
N LEU A 122 10.71 -19.16 8.55
CA LEU A 122 10.64 -20.51 8.00
C LEU A 122 11.84 -20.82 7.11
N ASN A 123 12.19 -19.89 6.22
CA ASN A 123 13.37 -20.03 5.36
C ASN A 123 14.66 -20.15 6.19
N ARG A 124 14.81 -19.35 7.25
CA ARG A 124 15.94 -19.41 8.16
C ARG A 124 16.03 -20.76 8.89
N VAL A 125 14.90 -21.25 9.42
CA VAL A 125 14.83 -22.58 10.08
C VAL A 125 15.16 -23.70 9.12
N LEU A 126 14.62 -23.67 7.89
CA LEU A 126 14.90 -24.67 6.86
C LEU A 126 16.36 -24.67 6.41
N VAL A 127 16.99 -23.50 6.34
CA VAL A 127 18.39 -23.38 5.86
C VAL A 127 19.39 -23.64 6.97
N GLU A 128 19.18 -23.12 8.18
CA GLU A 128 20.16 -23.09 9.25
C GLU A 128 20.04 -24.27 10.24
N ARG A 129 18.83 -24.78 10.49
CA ARG A 129 18.57 -25.77 11.54
C ARG A 129 18.38 -27.20 11.09
N LEU A 130 18.05 -27.43 9.82
CA LEU A 130 17.83 -28.78 9.31
C LEU A 130 19.12 -29.42 8.83
N GLN A 131 19.41 -30.63 9.31
CA GLN A 131 20.49 -31.45 8.80
C GLN A 131 20.30 -31.74 7.30
N PRO A 132 21.40 -31.87 6.51
CA PRO A 132 21.33 -32.04 5.06
C PRO A 132 20.37 -33.15 4.59
N GLY A 133 20.35 -34.29 5.28
CA GLY A 133 19.47 -35.42 4.94
C GLY A 133 17.99 -35.16 5.23
N THR A 134 17.65 -34.50 6.35
CA THR A 134 16.27 -34.14 6.71
C THR A 134 15.76 -33.01 5.82
N ARG A 135 16.62 -32.06 5.49
CA ARG A 135 16.33 -30.97 4.57
C ARG A 135 15.98 -31.52 3.17
N GLN A 136 16.71 -32.49 2.64
CA GLN A 136 16.42 -33.08 1.33
C GLN A 136 15.06 -33.81 1.33
N LYS A 137 14.73 -34.55 2.41
CA LYS A 137 13.42 -35.19 2.56
C LYS A 137 12.30 -34.14 2.65
N ALA A 138 12.45 -33.12 3.50
CA ALA A 138 11.44 -32.04 3.65
C ALA A 138 11.17 -31.34 2.31
N LEU A 139 12.20 -31.03 1.54
CA LEU A 139 12.06 -30.38 0.23
C LEU A 139 11.41 -31.24 -0.84
N ARG A 140 11.63 -32.59 -0.79
CA ARG A 140 11.00 -33.54 -1.70
C ARG A 140 9.46 -33.50 -1.59
N PHE A 141 8.92 -33.18 -0.42
CA PHE A 141 7.47 -33.04 -0.19
C PHE A 141 7.00 -31.57 -0.29
N LEU A 142 7.81 -30.62 0.17
CA LEU A 142 7.46 -29.20 0.17
C LEU A 142 7.33 -28.62 -1.24
N VAL A 143 8.28 -28.94 -2.14
CA VAL A 143 8.26 -28.39 -3.51
C VAL A 143 7.01 -28.81 -4.28
N PRO A 144 6.66 -30.13 -4.37
CA PRO A 144 5.44 -30.49 -5.07
C PRO A 144 4.17 -29.93 -4.37
N GLY A 145 4.16 -29.86 -3.04
CA GLY A 145 3.06 -29.23 -2.30
C GLY A 145 2.86 -27.76 -2.66
N LEU A 146 3.95 -26.98 -2.75
CA LEU A 146 3.91 -25.59 -3.18
C LEU A 146 3.44 -25.45 -4.63
N VAL A 147 3.86 -26.36 -5.51
CA VAL A 147 3.43 -26.35 -6.92
C VAL A 147 1.93 -26.65 -7.03
N VAL A 148 1.44 -27.69 -6.35
CA VAL A 148 0.01 -28.05 -6.37
C VAL A 148 -0.82 -26.88 -5.81
N LEU A 149 -0.44 -26.33 -4.66
CA LEU A 149 -1.14 -25.21 -4.06
C LEU A 149 -1.11 -23.97 -4.98
N GLY A 150 0.05 -23.67 -5.58
CA GLY A 150 0.19 -22.56 -6.53
C GLY A 150 -0.70 -22.70 -7.77
N VAL A 151 -0.78 -23.93 -8.33
CA VAL A 151 -1.66 -24.22 -9.47
C VAL A 151 -3.14 -24.12 -9.08
N LEU A 152 -3.51 -24.59 -7.89
CA LEU A 152 -4.89 -24.46 -7.38
C LEU A 152 -5.30 -22.99 -7.22
N LEU A 153 -4.41 -22.16 -6.67
CA LEU A 153 -4.66 -20.73 -6.52
C LEU A 153 -4.79 -20.02 -7.88
N LEU A 154 -3.96 -20.39 -8.86
CA LEU A 154 -4.12 -19.89 -10.23
C LEU A 154 -5.44 -20.35 -10.86
N GLY A 155 -5.89 -21.58 -10.54
CA GLY A 155 -7.20 -22.08 -10.96
C GLY A 155 -8.34 -21.24 -10.39
N VAL A 156 -8.28 -20.86 -9.10
CA VAL A 156 -9.25 -19.94 -8.48
C VAL A 156 -9.24 -18.59 -9.18
N ALA A 157 -8.06 -18.03 -9.45
CA ALA A 157 -7.94 -16.76 -10.15
C ALA A 157 -8.52 -16.81 -11.58
N LEU A 158 -8.28 -17.89 -12.29
CA LEU A 158 -8.82 -18.09 -13.64
C LEU A 158 -10.34 -18.25 -13.61
N ALA A 159 -10.88 -19.00 -12.65
CA ALA A 159 -12.32 -19.17 -12.50
C ALA A 159 -13.02 -17.84 -12.18
N ASP A 160 -12.45 -17.03 -11.29
CA ASP A 160 -12.98 -15.72 -10.93
C ASP A 160 -12.86 -14.72 -12.09
N LEU A 161 -11.86 -14.88 -12.98
CA LEU A 161 -11.72 -14.08 -14.21
C LEU A 161 -12.82 -14.41 -15.24
N LEU A 162 -13.22 -15.69 -15.33
CA LEU A 162 -14.24 -16.15 -16.29
C LEU A 162 -15.67 -15.85 -15.79
N ASP A 163 -15.90 -16.02 -14.49
CA ASP A 163 -17.19 -15.75 -13.84
C ASP A 163 -16.94 -15.15 -12.45
N PRO A 164 -16.99 -13.81 -12.33
CA PRO A 164 -16.69 -13.11 -11.08
C PRO A 164 -17.62 -13.54 -9.94
N GLY A 165 -17.04 -14.08 -8.87
CA GLY A 165 -17.76 -14.53 -7.68
C GLY A 165 -18.33 -15.94 -7.77
N ALA A 166 -18.08 -16.71 -8.84
CA ALA A 166 -18.60 -18.07 -9.02
C ALA A 166 -18.16 -19.04 -7.91
N LEU A 167 -16.90 -18.97 -7.49
CA LEU A 167 -16.37 -19.90 -6.48
C LEU A 167 -16.55 -19.37 -5.06
N ILE A 168 -16.28 -18.10 -4.82
CA ILE A 168 -16.29 -17.53 -3.47
C ILE A 168 -16.95 -16.13 -3.48
N PRO A 169 -18.28 -16.07 -3.58
CA PRO A 169 -18.99 -14.78 -3.69
C PRO A 169 -18.80 -13.87 -2.47
N SER A 170 -18.49 -14.43 -1.30
CA SER A 170 -18.27 -13.68 -0.06
C SER A 170 -16.91 -12.97 0.01
N TYR A 171 -15.97 -13.29 -0.88
CA TYR A 171 -14.60 -12.75 -0.89
C TYR A 171 -14.21 -12.31 -2.29
N PRO A 172 -14.62 -11.10 -2.72
CA PRO A 172 -14.37 -10.61 -4.08
C PRO A 172 -12.87 -10.40 -4.38
N GLU A 173 -12.01 -10.38 -3.36
CA GLU A 173 -10.56 -10.33 -3.49
C GLU A 173 -9.91 -11.69 -3.77
N ALA A 174 -10.64 -12.80 -3.70
CA ALA A 174 -10.10 -14.16 -3.81
C ALA A 174 -9.38 -14.40 -5.15
N GLY A 175 -9.91 -13.89 -6.26
CA GLY A 175 -9.29 -13.99 -7.58
C GLY A 175 -7.92 -13.32 -7.64
N GLY A 176 -7.84 -12.07 -7.19
CA GLY A 176 -6.58 -11.32 -7.16
C GLY A 176 -5.53 -11.92 -6.22
N LEU A 177 -5.95 -12.37 -5.03
CA LEU A 177 -5.08 -13.06 -4.07
C LEU A 177 -4.64 -14.42 -4.62
N GLY A 178 -5.52 -15.12 -5.31
CA GLY A 178 -5.23 -16.39 -5.99
C GLY A 178 -4.14 -16.22 -7.06
N LEU A 179 -4.25 -15.18 -7.89
CA LEU A 179 -3.24 -14.86 -8.89
C LEU A 179 -1.89 -14.51 -8.25
N ALA A 180 -1.88 -13.56 -7.32
CA ALA A 180 -0.65 -13.11 -6.66
C ALA A 180 0.00 -14.25 -5.86
N GLY A 181 -0.76 -14.96 -5.04
CA GLY A 181 -0.30 -16.07 -4.22
C GLY A 181 0.16 -17.26 -5.05
N GLY A 182 -0.57 -17.61 -6.11
CA GLY A 182 -0.21 -18.68 -7.03
C GLY A 182 1.13 -18.43 -7.72
N VAL A 183 1.32 -17.23 -8.28
CA VAL A 183 2.58 -16.82 -8.91
C VAL A 183 3.73 -16.83 -7.91
N LEU A 184 3.52 -16.29 -6.70
CA LEU A 184 4.53 -16.25 -5.63
C LEU A 184 4.97 -17.65 -5.22
N LEU A 185 4.02 -18.59 -5.00
CA LEU A 185 4.31 -19.97 -4.62
C LEU A 185 5.05 -20.72 -5.72
N LEU A 186 4.66 -20.55 -6.98
CA LEU A 186 5.36 -21.18 -8.11
C LEU A 186 6.76 -20.62 -8.29
N ALA A 187 6.94 -19.29 -8.18
CA ALA A 187 8.25 -18.65 -8.23
C ALA A 187 9.15 -19.14 -7.07
N TYR A 188 8.61 -19.27 -5.86
CA TYR A 188 9.32 -19.80 -4.71
C TYR A 188 9.68 -21.27 -4.87
N ALA A 189 8.76 -22.11 -5.35
CA ALA A 189 9.02 -23.52 -5.65
C ALA A 189 10.13 -23.68 -6.72
N ALA A 190 10.09 -22.85 -7.77
CA ALA A 190 11.15 -22.79 -8.78
C ALA A 190 12.50 -22.34 -8.19
N HIS A 191 12.50 -21.35 -7.31
CA HIS A 191 13.71 -20.92 -6.61
C HIS A 191 14.31 -22.03 -5.74
N LEU A 192 13.49 -22.70 -4.92
CA LEU A 192 13.92 -23.85 -4.13
C LEU A 192 14.49 -24.96 -5.00
N SER A 193 13.78 -25.38 -6.04
CA SER A 193 14.23 -26.45 -6.93
C SER A 193 15.57 -26.16 -7.62
N ARG A 194 15.80 -24.90 -8.01
CA ARG A 194 17.06 -24.44 -8.63
C ARG A 194 18.23 -24.44 -7.64
N THR A 195 17.99 -24.03 -6.40
CA THR A 195 19.03 -24.01 -5.35
C THR A 195 19.58 -25.42 -5.08
N PHE A 196 18.75 -26.46 -5.26
CA PHE A 196 19.14 -27.86 -5.05
C PHE A 196 19.74 -28.53 -6.29
N ARG A 197 19.40 -28.08 -7.50
CA ARG A 197 19.93 -28.66 -8.75
C ARG A 197 21.31 -28.12 -9.15
N ARG A 198 21.90 -27.18 -8.41
CA ARG A 198 23.19 -26.55 -8.74
C ARG A 198 24.41 -27.49 -8.69
N GLY A 199 24.22 -28.81 -8.54
CA GLY A 199 25.30 -29.82 -8.53
C GLY A 199 25.70 -30.41 -9.87
N THR A 200 24.98 -30.18 -10.96
CA THR A 200 25.26 -30.86 -12.24
C THR A 200 25.10 -29.91 -13.43
N GLY A 201 26.21 -29.45 -14.02
CA GLY A 201 26.26 -28.99 -15.41
C GLY A 201 26.65 -27.54 -15.66
N ALA A 202 27.95 -27.30 -15.89
CA ALA A 202 28.54 -25.98 -16.16
C ALA A 202 28.40 -25.43 -17.60
N LEU A 203 27.66 -26.07 -18.50
CA LEU A 203 27.72 -25.78 -19.94
C LEU A 203 26.47 -25.08 -20.56
N ARG A 204 25.53 -24.60 -19.75
CA ARG A 204 24.32 -23.90 -20.26
C ARG A 204 24.20 -22.44 -19.84
N HIS A 205 25.31 -21.71 -19.65
CA HIS A 205 25.28 -20.42 -18.91
C HIS A 205 24.71 -19.20 -19.67
N ARG A 206 24.84 -19.07 -20.98
CA ARG A 206 24.47 -17.83 -21.70
C ARG A 206 22.99 -17.74 -22.11
N VAL A 207 22.39 -18.82 -22.58
CA VAL A 207 20.96 -18.84 -22.96
C VAL A 207 20.05 -18.86 -21.71
N ALA A 208 20.57 -19.36 -20.57
CA ALA A 208 19.87 -19.44 -19.33
C ALA A 208 19.70 -18.08 -18.61
N GLU A 209 20.50 -17.06 -18.92
CA GLU A 209 20.50 -15.77 -18.22
C GLU A 209 19.40 -14.83 -18.74
N THR A 210 19.24 -14.73 -20.05
CA THR A 210 18.18 -13.94 -20.69
C THR A 210 16.78 -14.52 -20.44
N THR A 211 16.65 -15.85 -20.52
CA THR A 211 15.38 -16.53 -20.19
C THR A 211 15.02 -16.34 -18.71
N ARG A 212 16.01 -16.30 -17.84
CA ARG A 212 15.81 -16.11 -16.40
C ARG A 212 15.31 -14.70 -16.06
N LEU A 213 15.86 -13.67 -16.70
CA LEU A 213 15.40 -12.30 -16.58
C LEU A 213 13.95 -12.16 -17.05
N ALA A 214 13.61 -12.76 -18.17
CA ALA A 214 12.24 -12.78 -18.69
C ALA A 214 11.27 -13.50 -17.76
N GLU A 215 11.64 -14.68 -17.22
CA GLU A 215 10.83 -15.40 -16.23
C GLU A 215 10.53 -14.56 -14.98
N TRP A 216 11.55 -13.89 -14.43
CA TRP A 216 11.39 -13.01 -13.27
C TRP A 216 10.58 -11.77 -13.60
N GLY A 217 10.77 -11.19 -14.78
CA GLY A 217 9.99 -10.05 -15.26
C GLY A 217 8.51 -10.39 -15.41
N LEU A 218 8.19 -11.53 -16.03
CA LEU A 218 6.82 -12.01 -16.16
C LEU A 218 6.19 -12.37 -14.83
N ALA A 219 6.91 -13.04 -13.94
CA ALA A 219 6.45 -13.37 -12.59
C ALA A 219 6.15 -12.08 -11.79
N PHE A 220 7.04 -11.08 -11.87
CA PHE A 220 6.82 -9.79 -11.22
C PHE A 220 5.59 -9.05 -11.80
N LEU A 221 5.42 -9.07 -13.11
CA LEU A 221 4.27 -8.45 -13.77
C LEU A 221 2.94 -9.11 -13.32
N LEU A 222 2.87 -10.45 -13.35
CA LEU A 222 1.69 -11.19 -12.92
C LEU A 222 1.40 -10.99 -11.43
N LEU A 223 2.44 -10.99 -10.59
CA LEU A 223 2.31 -10.70 -9.16
C LEU A 223 1.75 -9.30 -8.93
N SER A 224 2.26 -8.30 -9.66
CA SER A 224 1.78 -6.93 -9.58
C SER A 224 0.32 -6.81 -10.00
N ILE A 225 -0.07 -7.41 -11.12
CA ILE A 225 -1.46 -7.42 -11.61
C ILE A 225 -2.38 -8.08 -10.57
N GLY A 226 -2.00 -9.25 -10.05
CA GLY A 226 -2.78 -9.95 -9.02
C GLY A 226 -2.94 -9.13 -7.74
N LEU A 227 -1.86 -8.47 -7.31
CA LEU A 227 -1.89 -7.61 -6.14
C LEU A 227 -2.78 -6.38 -6.33
N PHE A 228 -2.69 -5.71 -7.48
CA PHE A 228 -3.57 -4.58 -7.81
C PHE A 228 -5.04 -5.00 -7.88
N TRP A 229 -5.32 -6.16 -8.47
CA TRP A 229 -6.67 -6.71 -8.52
C TRP A 229 -7.19 -7.01 -7.11
N ALA A 230 -6.43 -7.73 -6.29
CA ALA A 230 -6.81 -8.05 -4.91
C ALA A 230 -7.05 -6.78 -4.06
N VAL A 231 -6.13 -5.82 -4.14
CA VAL A 231 -6.24 -4.53 -3.42
C VAL A 231 -7.47 -3.75 -3.90
N GLY A 232 -7.74 -3.77 -5.20
CA GLY A 232 -8.90 -3.08 -5.78
C GLY A 232 -10.22 -3.67 -5.30
N SER A 233 -10.38 -4.99 -5.40
CA SER A 233 -11.59 -5.70 -4.94
C SER A 233 -11.80 -5.53 -3.44
N TYR A 234 -10.73 -5.68 -2.65
CA TYR A 234 -10.76 -5.48 -1.21
C TYR A 234 -11.16 -4.04 -0.83
N ALA A 235 -10.60 -3.02 -1.51
CA ALA A 235 -10.94 -1.63 -1.25
C ALA A 235 -12.43 -1.34 -1.46
N ILE A 236 -13.01 -1.85 -2.55
CA ILE A 236 -14.44 -1.72 -2.85
C ILE A 236 -15.27 -2.44 -1.77
N ALA A 237 -14.88 -3.66 -1.39
CA ALA A 237 -15.59 -4.44 -0.38
C ALA A 237 -15.59 -3.74 1.00
N VAL A 238 -14.43 -3.21 1.43
CA VAL A 238 -14.33 -2.43 2.68
C VAL A 238 -15.18 -1.16 2.61
N GLY A 239 -15.15 -0.45 1.48
CA GLY A 239 -15.97 0.75 1.28
C GLY A 239 -17.47 0.45 1.37
N THR A 240 -17.92 -0.64 0.73
CA THR A 240 -19.32 -1.09 0.80
C THR A 240 -19.70 -1.51 2.23
N GLY A 241 -18.84 -2.28 2.91
CA GLY A 241 -19.09 -2.69 4.30
C GLY A 241 -19.18 -1.51 5.28
N ARG A 242 -18.38 -0.46 5.05
CA ARG A 242 -18.49 0.79 5.84
C ARG A 242 -19.80 1.53 5.57
N ALA A 243 -20.29 1.53 4.33
CA ALA A 243 -21.59 2.11 3.99
C ALA A 243 -22.75 1.32 4.62
N GLU A 244 -22.67 -0.01 4.63
CA GLU A 244 -23.63 -0.90 5.29
C GLU A 244 -23.67 -0.66 6.81
N GLN A 245 -22.50 -0.53 7.44
CA GLN A 245 -22.39 -0.22 8.85
C GLN A 245 -23.02 1.15 9.17
N LEU A 246 -22.67 2.18 8.38
CA LEU A 246 -23.26 3.51 8.55
C LEU A 246 -24.78 3.48 8.36
N HIS A 247 -25.29 2.71 7.40
CA HIS A 247 -26.73 2.55 7.20
C HIS A 247 -27.41 1.87 8.39
N ALA A 248 -26.80 0.84 8.98
CA ALA A 248 -27.33 0.17 10.17
C ALA A 248 -27.38 1.13 11.39
N GLU A 249 -26.42 2.05 11.48
CA GLU A 249 -26.32 3.07 12.56
C GLU A 249 -27.04 4.37 12.21
N LEU A 250 -27.72 4.48 11.05
CA LEU A 250 -28.28 5.73 10.55
C LEU A 250 -29.33 6.34 11.50
N ALA A 251 -30.13 5.48 12.16
CA ALA A 251 -31.11 5.93 13.14
C ALA A 251 -30.48 6.57 14.39
N GLU A 252 -29.27 6.15 14.76
CA GLU A 252 -28.53 6.65 15.93
C GLU A 252 -27.70 7.91 15.60
N GLN A 253 -27.52 8.22 14.31
CA GLN A 253 -26.79 9.42 13.88
C GLN A 253 -27.60 10.68 14.22
N PRO A 254 -26.93 11.81 14.52
CA PRO A 254 -27.61 13.09 14.73
C PRO A 254 -28.50 13.47 13.55
N ASP A 255 -29.68 14.02 13.85
CA ASP A 255 -30.57 14.60 12.85
C ASP A 255 -29.96 15.88 12.28
N ALA A 256 -29.91 15.98 10.96
CA ALA A 256 -29.46 17.15 10.24
C ALA A 256 -30.72 18.01 9.92
N VAL A 257 -30.89 19.12 10.60
CA VAL A 257 -31.99 20.06 10.35
C VAL A 257 -31.49 21.11 9.38
N LEU A 258 -32.11 21.15 8.22
CA LEU A 258 -31.72 22.06 7.15
C LEU A 258 -32.72 23.21 7.09
N TYR A 259 -32.22 24.43 7.20
CA TYR A 259 -33.01 25.66 6.96
C TYR A 259 -32.62 26.22 5.59
N SER A 260 -33.64 26.70 4.86
CA SER A 260 -33.45 27.32 3.54
C SER A 260 -34.26 28.60 3.40
N GLN A 261 -33.72 29.54 2.63
CA GLN A 261 -34.42 30.79 2.31
C GLN A 261 -35.59 30.57 1.32
N THR A 262 -35.46 29.56 0.46
CA THR A 262 -36.47 29.19 -0.56
C THR A 262 -36.84 27.72 -0.42
N SER A 263 -38.06 27.35 -0.84
CA SER A 263 -38.43 25.94 -0.87
C SER A 263 -37.55 25.16 -1.86
N LEU A 264 -36.90 24.12 -1.34
CA LEU A 264 -36.08 23.19 -2.15
C LEU A 264 -36.96 22.10 -2.80
N ARG A 265 -38.21 21.96 -2.38
CA ARG A 265 -39.18 20.95 -2.86
C ARG A 265 -38.59 19.55 -2.86
N LEU A 266 -37.98 19.16 -1.73
CA LEU A 266 -37.38 17.84 -1.57
C LEU A 266 -38.49 16.80 -1.47
N ALA A 267 -38.72 16.09 -2.58
CA ALA A 267 -39.68 14.95 -2.62
C ALA A 267 -38.96 13.65 -2.19
N VAL A 268 -38.52 13.59 -0.92
CA VAL A 268 -37.79 12.45 -0.35
C VAL A 268 -38.63 11.83 0.75
N VAL A 269 -38.80 10.52 0.71
CA VAL A 269 -39.55 9.78 1.74
C VAL A 269 -38.87 9.96 3.11
N GLY A 270 -39.65 10.27 4.15
CA GLY A 270 -39.12 10.53 5.49
C GLY A 270 -38.56 11.93 5.71
N VAL A 271 -38.63 12.83 4.72
CA VAL A 271 -38.23 14.24 4.88
C VAL A 271 -39.50 15.11 4.88
N THR A 272 -39.61 15.96 5.89
CA THR A 272 -40.73 16.89 6.05
C THR A 272 -40.27 18.32 5.83
N GLU A 273 -40.91 19.03 4.88
CA GLU A 273 -40.75 20.47 4.70
C GLU A 273 -41.73 21.20 5.57
N ILE A 274 -41.23 22.10 6.42
CA ILE A 274 -42.03 22.95 7.32
C ILE A 274 -41.77 24.39 6.93
N ARG A 275 -42.85 25.15 6.71
CA ARG A 275 -42.76 26.58 6.47
C ARG A 275 -42.76 27.30 7.81
N CYS A 276 -41.75 28.15 8.04
CA CYS A 276 -41.65 28.95 9.26
C CYS A 276 -42.80 29.98 9.35
N GLU A 277 -43.33 30.18 10.54
CA GLU A 277 -44.45 31.10 10.76
C GLU A 277 -44.06 32.57 10.65
N ASP A 278 -42.81 32.91 11.04
CA ASP A 278 -42.29 34.27 10.94
C ASP A 278 -41.94 34.63 9.47
N PRO A 279 -42.68 35.58 8.86
CA PRO A 279 -42.43 36.02 7.49
C PRO A 279 -41.11 36.81 7.35
N GLU A 280 -40.60 37.40 8.44
CA GLU A 280 -39.33 38.16 8.45
C GLU A 280 -38.12 37.26 8.73
N ALA A 281 -38.33 35.96 8.99
CA ALA A 281 -37.23 35.03 9.23
C ALA A 281 -36.31 34.96 8.01
N ALA A 282 -35.01 35.00 8.27
CA ALA A 282 -33.97 34.87 7.24
C ALA A 282 -34.07 33.54 6.47
N PHE A 283 -34.54 32.49 7.13
CA PHE A 283 -34.81 31.18 6.54
C PHE A 283 -36.27 30.82 6.71
N ARG A 284 -36.96 30.64 5.60
CA ARG A 284 -38.43 30.46 5.56
C ARG A 284 -38.87 29.00 5.56
N PHE A 285 -37.96 28.09 5.31
CA PHE A 285 -38.27 26.67 5.21
C PHE A 285 -37.29 25.86 6.05
N ARG A 286 -37.82 24.87 6.76
CA ARG A 286 -37.07 23.88 7.55
C ARG A 286 -37.35 22.49 7.02
N TYR A 287 -36.33 21.69 6.93
CA TYR A 287 -36.40 20.30 6.52
C TYR A 287 -35.93 19.40 7.68
N ASP A 288 -36.83 18.55 8.15
CA ASP A 288 -36.59 17.56 9.18
C ASP A 288 -36.51 16.15 8.57
N GLY A 289 -35.83 15.21 9.24
CA GLY A 289 -35.68 13.81 8.78
C GLY A 289 -34.50 13.58 7.89
N LEU A 290 -33.57 14.53 7.73
CA LEU A 290 -32.32 14.37 7.00
C LEU A 290 -31.21 13.89 7.92
N LYS A 291 -30.31 13.07 7.37
CA LYS A 291 -29.04 12.65 7.98
C LYS A 291 -27.89 13.07 7.07
N LEU A 292 -26.87 13.69 7.63
CA LEU A 292 -25.67 14.08 6.89
C LEU A 292 -24.74 12.89 6.75
N ILE A 293 -24.46 12.48 5.52
CA ILE A 293 -23.52 11.39 5.22
C ILE A 293 -22.10 11.94 5.06
N LEU A 294 -21.95 13.06 4.37
CA LEU A 294 -20.65 13.64 4.07
C LEU A 294 -20.77 15.13 3.75
N GLN A 295 -19.72 15.86 4.13
CA GLN A 295 -19.43 17.20 3.62
C GLN A 295 -18.05 17.15 2.92
N SER A 296 -18.01 17.49 1.64
CA SER A 296 -16.75 17.62 0.90
C SER A 296 -16.96 18.49 -0.34
N GLY A 297 -15.87 19.10 -0.84
CA GLY A 297 -15.88 19.89 -2.07
C GLY A 297 -16.90 21.04 -2.11
N GLY A 298 -17.24 21.60 -0.94
CA GLY A 298 -18.26 22.66 -0.85
C GLY A 298 -19.70 22.15 -1.00
N GLN A 299 -19.93 20.84 -0.80
CA GLN A 299 -21.25 20.23 -0.90
C GLN A 299 -21.58 19.40 0.33
N TYR A 300 -22.87 19.28 0.62
CA TYR A 300 -23.45 18.40 1.64
C TYR A 300 -24.17 17.26 0.96
N LEU A 301 -23.91 16.04 1.39
CA LEU A 301 -24.65 14.86 0.99
C LEU A 301 -25.53 14.39 2.13
N PHE A 302 -26.86 14.40 1.88
CA PHE A 302 -27.86 13.93 2.82
C PHE A 302 -28.57 12.69 2.30
N VAL A 303 -29.06 11.90 3.22
CA VAL A 303 -30.08 10.88 3.00
C VAL A 303 -31.22 11.09 4.01
N SER A 304 -32.39 10.47 3.79
CA SER A 304 -33.44 10.47 4.84
C SER A 304 -33.06 9.52 5.96
N GLY A 305 -33.58 9.74 7.17
CA GLY A 305 -33.45 8.81 8.28
C GLY A 305 -34.01 7.42 7.99
N ASP A 306 -35.03 7.35 7.12
CA ASP A 306 -35.66 6.11 6.64
C ASP A 306 -35.09 5.62 5.30
N TRP A 307 -33.86 5.97 4.98
CA TRP A 307 -33.25 5.60 3.72
C TRP A 307 -33.17 4.06 3.59
N SER A 308 -33.57 3.56 2.43
CA SER A 308 -33.46 2.13 2.10
C SER A 308 -32.72 1.95 0.77
N ARG A 309 -32.09 0.80 0.60
CA ARG A 309 -31.37 0.49 -0.62
C ARG A 309 -32.28 0.38 -1.86
N GLU A 310 -33.57 0.09 -1.66
CA GLU A 310 -34.52 -0.08 -2.76
C GLU A 310 -35.07 1.26 -3.27
N ASN A 311 -35.48 2.13 -2.35
CA ASN A 311 -36.23 3.34 -2.66
C ASN A 311 -35.57 4.63 -2.14
N GLY A 312 -34.41 4.52 -1.48
CA GLY A 312 -33.76 5.65 -0.85
C GLY A 312 -33.19 6.64 -1.87
N THR A 313 -33.45 7.91 -1.64
CA THR A 313 -32.90 9.03 -2.41
C THR A 313 -31.81 9.73 -1.60
N ALA A 314 -30.69 10.03 -2.26
CA ALA A 314 -29.65 10.89 -1.71
C ALA A 314 -29.79 12.30 -2.26
N VAL A 315 -29.65 13.31 -1.41
CA VAL A 315 -29.78 14.72 -1.75
C VAL A 315 -28.42 15.38 -1.66
N LEU A 316 -28.01 16.05 -2.72
CA LEU A 316 -26.78 16.80 -2.77
C LEU A 316 -27.11 18.29 -2.82
N LEU A 317 -26.58 19.05 -1.84
CA LEU A 317 -26.81 20.48 -1.75
C LEU A 317 -25.49 21.23 -1.70
N PRO A 318 -25.32 22.31 -2.47
CA PRO A 318 -24.16 23.16 -2.39
C PRO A 318 -24.14 23.91 -1.04
N ARG A 319 -22.97 24.05 -0.45
CA ARG A 319 -22.77 24.92 0.71
C ARG A 319 -22.90 26.38 0.26
N GLY A 320 -23.73 27.15 0.94
CA GLY A 320 -23.93 28.56 0.63
C GLY A 320 -24.72 29.29 1.74
N ASP A 321 -24.79 30.59 1.59
CA ASP A 321 -25.46 31.45 2.57
C ASP A 321 -26.99 31.34 2.54
N SER A 322 -27.56 30.67 1.54
CA SER A 322 -29.00 30.43 1.41
C SER A 322 -29.48 29.24 2.25
N ILE A 323 -28.58 28.49 2.86
CA ILE A 323 -28.90 27.35 3.72
C ILE A 323 -28.16 27.46 5.06
N ARG A 324 -28.80 27.00 6.13
CA ARG A 324 -28.21 26.81 7.46
C ARG A 324 -28.45 25.39 7.92
N LEU A 325 -27.42 24.77 8.44
CA LEU A 325 -27.44 23.39 8.91
C LEU A 325 -27.26 23.38 10.42
N GLU A 326 -28.16 22.68 11.11
CA GLU A 326 -28.09 22.41 12.55
C GLU A 326 -28.10 20.91 12.80
N PHE A 327 -27.48 20.47 13.90
CA PHE A 327 -27.50 19.08 14.33
C PHE A 327 -28.27 18.95 15.63
N ALA A 328 -29.11 17.91 15.73
CA ALA A 328 -29.87 17.57 16.90
C ALA A 328 -29.68 16.11 17.30
N PRO A 329 -29.90 15.76 18.56
CA PRO A 329 -30.02 14.36 18.95
C PRO A 329 -31.08 13.63 18.11
N PRO A 330 -30.89 12.34 17.82
CA PRO A 330 -31.84 11.61 17.01
C PRO A 330 -33.22 11.53 17.66
N GLY A 331 -34.26 11.69 16.84
CA GLY A 331 -35.64 11.58 17.29
C GLY A 331 -36.17 12.73 18.15
N GLN A 332 -35.45 13.83 18.30
CA GLN A 332 -35.93 14.98 19.05
C GLN A 332 -37.04 15.72 18.28
N GLN A 333 -38.26 15.69 18.82
CA GLN A 333 -39.35 16.49 18.28
C GLN A 333 -39.09 17.99 18.54
N ARG A 334 -39.17 18.78 17.48
CA ARG A 334 -38.97 20.24 17.53
C ARG A 334 -40.29 20.97 17.31
N SER A 335 -40.39 22.15 17.94
CA SER A 335 -41.52 23.05 17.70
C SER A 335 -41.64 23.37 16.20
N PRO A 336 -42.84 23.45 15.62
CA PRO A 336 -43.04 23.90 14.23
C PRO A 336 -42.64 25.37 14.02
N ILE A 337 -42.46 26.12 15.10
CA ILE A 337 -41.97 27.51 15.04
C ILE A 337 -40.49 27.49 14.71
N CYS A 338 -40.08 28.02 13.58
CA CYS A 338 -38.68 28.23 13.28
C CYS A 338 -38.14 29.45 13.98
#